data_3bf7d41ab75ad71b522d15416e5738fe
#
_entry.id   3bf7d41ab75ad71b522d15416e5738fe
#
_cell.length_a   1.000
_cell.length_b   1.000
_cell.length_c   1.000
_cell.angle_alpha   90.00
_cell.angle_beta   90.00
_cell.angle_gamma   90.00
#
_symmetry.space_group_name_H-M   'P 1'
#
loop_
_entity.id
_entity.type
_entity.pdbx_description
1 polymer ?
#
loop_
_entity_poly.entity_id
_entity_poly.type
_entity_poly.pdbx_seq_one_letter_code
_entity_poly.pdbx_strand_id
1 'polypeptide(L)'
;MSFQLESLPKVGRSVLGYPSRLLSRTEIAKDTLAFQFQRPRNFLFRPGQFIDLALRRATGDGLLGFTHTLSIASSCFASDILLATRMRDSPFKRALSALPLGTEVSIRGPMGSLVLHSDVSRPAVLLAGGIGITPFLSILSSAAIDKSHPPVFLFYANRHIEDAAFMDTLWDLEMSNRLFHFVPTFTRIGPGQGGWKGATGPINANLLSQHVSELHDAIYYVAGPPGMVAGVNQTLIELAVPEENIRTEHFAGY
;
A
#
# COMPACT_ATOMS: atom_id res chain seq x y z
N MET A 1 -7.86 9.49 26.92
CA MET A 1 -7.40 10.80 26.38
C MET A 1 -7.54 10.73 24.88
N SER A 2 -8.62 11.31 24.36
CA SER A 2 -8.89 11.35 22.91
C SER A 2 -7.98 12.38 22.27
N PHE A 3 -7.02 11.95 21.47
CA PHE A 3 -6.26 12.85 20.61
C PHE A 3 -7.16 13.28 19.43
N GLN A 4 -7.63 14.51 19.48
CA GLN A 4 -8.35 15.12 18.36
C GLN A 4 -7.38 15.33 17.20
N LEU A 5 -7.58 14.61 16.11
CA LEU A 5 -6.82 14.70 14.85
C LEU A 5 -7.14 15.96 14.00
N GLU A 6 -7.92 16.91 14.53
CA GLU A 6 -8.47 18.04 13.75
C GLU A 6 -7.53 19.25 13.57
N SER A 7 -6.30 19.23 14.07
CA SER A 7 -5.40 20.38 13.94
C SER A 7 -3.94 20.02 13.64
N LEU A 8 -3.71 19.20 12.62
CA LEU A 8 -2.35 19.11 12.09
C LEU A 8 -2.01 20.42 11.36
N PRO A 9 -0.90 21.09 11.70
CA PRO A 9 -0.49 22.30 11.00
C PRO A 9 -0.28 21.98 9.51
N LYS A 10 -0.69 22.89 8.62
CA LYS A 10 -0.35 22.83 7.19
C LYS A 10 1.18 22.86 7.09
N VAL A 11 1.81 21.69 7.06
CA VAL A 11 3.26 21.56 6.88
C VAL A 11 3.59 22.09 5.49
N GLY A 12 4.34 23.18 5.45
CA GLY A 12 4.81 23.78 4.20
C GLY A 12 5.54 22.72 3.37
N ARG A 13 5.11 22.52 2.11
CA ARG A 13 5.80 21.66 1.15
C ARG A 13 7.22 22.18 1.00
N SER A 14 8.21 21.46 1.51
CA SER A 14 9.61 21.79 1.22
C SER A 14 9.85 21.58 -0.28
N VAL A 15 10.14 22.64 -0.99
CA VAL A 15 10.48 22.61 -2.44
C VAL A 15 11.74 21.76 -2.67
N LEU A 16 12.60 21.63 -1.68
CA LEU A 16 13.88 20.89 -1.74
C LEU A 16 13.78 19.42 -1.34
N GLY A 17 12.64 18.95 -0.80
CA GLY A 17 12.48 17.61 -0.24
C GLY A 17 13.19 17.43 1.12
N TYR A 18 12.92 16.30 1.76
CA TYR A 18 13.50 15.91 3.05
C TYR A 18 14.69 14.98 2.81
N PRO A 19 15.87 15.24 3.41
CA PRO A 19 16.98 14.29 3.37
C PRO A 19 16.63 13.03 4.17
N SER A 20 16.98 11.89 3.63
CA SER A 20 16.79 10.57 4.23
C SER A 20 17.94 9.65 3.84
N ARG A 21 18.09 8.49 4.50
CA ARG A 21 19.13 7.51 4.22
C ARG A 21 18.55 6.11 4.11
N LEU A 22 19.05 5.32 3.15
CA LEU A 22 18.71 3.91 3.04
C LEU A 22 19.31 3.13 4.21
N LEU A 23 18.47 2.50 5.01
CA LEU A 23 18.86 1.72 6.19
C LEU A 23 18.99 0.23 5.89
N SER A 24 18.01 -0.33 5.17
CA SER A 24 18.00 -1.74 4.81
C SER A 24 17.28 -2.00 3.50
N ARG A 25 17.53 -3.18 2.94
CA ARG A 25 16.85 -3.70 1.76
C ARG A 25 16.65 -5.20 1.94
N THR A 26 15.42 -5.69 1.71
CA THR A 26 15.04 -7.08 1.90
C THR A 26 14.11 -7.54 0.78
N GLU A 27 14.30 -8.75 0.27
CA GLU A 27 13.34 -9.40 -0.61
C GLU A 27 12.15 -9.89 0.24
N ILE A 28 10.94 -9.52 -0.17
CA ILE A 28 9.69 -9.80 0.57
C ILE A 28 8.69 -10.65 -0.22
N ALA A 29 8.93 -10.82 -1.50
CA ALA A 29 8.23 -11.71 -2.41
C ALA A 29 9.06 -11.83 -3.68
N LYS A 30 8.69 -12.73 -4.58
CA LYS A 30 9.37 -12.90 -5.86
C LYS A 30 9.49 -11.59 -6.62
N ASP A 31 10.71 -11.22 -7.00
CA ASP A 31 11.03 -9.96 -7.69
C ASP A 31 10.50 -8.70 -6.96
N THR A 32 10.38 -8.73 -5.64
CA THR A 32 9.81 -7.63 -4.86
C THR A 32 10.71 -7.29 -3.68
N LEU A 33 11.22 -6.06 -3.67
CA LEU A 33 12.09 -5.56 -2.61
C LEU A 33 11.37 -4.51 -1.75
N ALA A 34 11.56 -4.64 -0.46
CA ALA A 34 11.28 -3.61 0.53
C ALA A 34 12.55 -2.83 0.87
N PHE A 35 12.41 -1.54 1.08
CA PHE A 35 13.48 -0.61 1.40
C PHE A 35 13.08 0.19 2.63
N GLN A 36 13.90 0.15 3.67
CA GLN A 36 13.70 0.94 4.87
C GLN A 36 14.56 2.20 4.80
N PHE A 37 13.94 3.33 5.00
CA PHE A 37 14.58 4.64 5.00
C PHE A 37 14.43 5.32 6.33
N GLN A 38 15.45 6.04 6.76
CA GLN A 38 15.41 6.90 7.93
C GLN A 38 14.26 7.92 7.77
N ARG A 39 13.36 7.97 8.76
CA ARG A 39 12.29 8.98 8.74
C ARG A 39 12.89 10.36 8.99
N PRO A 40 12.65 11.33 8.10
CA PRO A 40 13.13 12.69 8.32
C PRO A 40 12.46 13.33 9.54
N ARG A 41 13.16 14.21 10.24
CA ARG A 41 12.58 14.97 11.34
C ARG A 41 11.35 15.75 10.85
N ASN A 42 10.27 15.73 11.64
CA ASN A 42 9.00 16.42 11.34
C ASN A 42 8.31 15.95 10.05
N PHE A 43 8.69 14.79 9.52
CA PHE A 43 7.96 14.19 8.40
C PHE A 43 6.72 13.46 8.94
N LEU A 44 5.56 14.11 8.81
CA LEU A 44 4.27 13.57 9.22
C LEU A 44 3.48 13.16 7.98
N PHE A 45 2.85 12.00 8.01
CA PHE A 45 2.00 11.51 6.93
C PHE A 45 0.77 10.80 7.49
N ARG A 46 -0.28 10.75 6.68
CA ARG A 46 -1.47 9.92 6.95
C ARG A 46 -1.27 8.56 6.29
N PRO A 47 -1.67 7.45 6.94
CA PRO A 47 -1.61 6.12 6.35
C PRO A 47 -2.32 6.06 4.99
N GLY A 48 -1.69 5.42 4.02
CA GLY A 48 -2.17 5.36 2.63
C GLY A 48 -1.58 6.40 1.68
N GLN A 49 -0.84 7.39 2.19
CA GLN A 49 -0.16 8.39 1.37
C GLN A 49 1.13 7.85 0.72
N PHE A 50 1.60 8.55 -0.30
CA PHE A 50 2.81 8.25 -1.04
C PHE A 50 3.82 9.40 -1.01
N ILE A 51 5.03 9.10 -1.49
CA ILE A 51 6.13 10.06 -1.65
C ILE A 51 6.76 9.92 -3.03
N ASP A 52 7.46 10.97 -3.46
CA ASP A 52 8.46 10.88 -4.51
C ASP A 52 9.81 10.62 -3.89
N LEU A 53 10.43 9.50 -4.23
CA LEU A 53 11.79 9.16 -3.85
C LEU A 53 12.75 9.60 -4.97
N ALA A 54 13.66 10.52 -4.67
CA ALA A 54 14.66 11.00 -5.58
C ALA A 54 16.04 10.44 -5.21
N LEU A 55 16.63 9.69 -6.16
CA LEU A 55 17.99 9.17 -6.07
C LEU A 55 18.92 10.12 -6.81
N ARG A 56 20.06 10.46 -6.21
CA ARG A 56 21.12 11.25 -6.84
C ARG A 56 22.32 10.34 -7.12
N ARG A 57 22.80 10.35 -8.33
CA ARG A 57 24.05 9.69 -8.73
C ARG A 57 25.01 10.74 -9.26
N ALA A 58 26.23 10.77 -8.72
CA ALA A 58 27.32 11.51 -9.33
C ALA A 58 27.68 10.84 -10.65
N THR A 59 27.66 11.59 -11.73
CA THR A 59 28.18 11.19 -13.06
C THR A 59 29.33 12.13 -13.40
N GLY A 60 30.26 11.72 -14.28
CA GLY A 60 31.39 12.55 -14.67
C GLY A 60 31.00 13.94 -15.18
N ASP A 61 29.77 14.09 -15.71
CA ASP A 61 29.24 15.32 -16.30
C ASP A 61 28.19 16.03 -15.42
N GLY A 62 28.00 15.59 -14.14
CA GLY A 62 27.04 16.20 -13.23
C GLY A 62 26.24 15.19 -12.38
N LEU A 63 25.09 15.64 -11.82
CA LEU A 63 24.20 14.81 -11.01
C LEU A 63 23.03 14.31 -11.88
N LEU A 64 22.99 13.01 -12.16
CA LEU A 64 21.80 12.39 -12.74
C LEU A 64 20.82 12.06 -11.62
N GLY A 65 19.59 12.58 -11.71
CA GLY A 65 18.53 12.32 -10.74
C GLY A 65 17.47 11.38 -11.32
N PHE A 66 17.15 10.33 -10.58
CA PHE A 66 15.97 9.49 -10.82
C PHE A 66 14.93 9.76 -9.76
N THR A 67 13.70 9.99 -10.16
CA THR A 67 12.57 10.16 -9.22
C THR A 67 11.49 9.13 -9.54
N HIS A 68 10.92 8.55 -8.51
CA HIS A 68 9.80 7.61 -8.64
C HIS A 68 8.84 7.76 -7.47
N THR A 69 7.54 7.69 -7.77
CA THR A 69 6.48 7.76 -6.78
C THR A 69 6.27 6.38 -6.15
N LEU A 70 6.28 6.31 -4.82
CA LEU A 70 6.12 5.08 -4.04
C LEU A 70 5.19 5.34 -2.84
N SER A 71 4.22 4.45 -2.65
CA SER A 71 3.35 4.51 -1.48
C SER A 71 4.13 4.13 -0.23
N ILE A 72 3.88 4.83 0.86
CA ILE A 72 4.44 4.51 2.17
C ILE A 72 3.76 3.24 2.68
N ALA A 73 4.55 2.21 3.02
CA ALA A 73 4.07 0.94 3.52
C ALA A 73 4.14 0.80 5.04
N SER A 74 4.95 1.63 5.71
CA SER A 74 5.04 1.65 7.18
C SER A 74 3.85 2.34 7.82
N SER A 75 3.58 1.98 9.09
CA SER A 75 2.68 2.74 9.97
C SER A 75 3.14 4.19 10.12
N CYS A 76 2.20 5.12 10.30
CA CYS A 76 2.52 6.52 10.63
C CYS A 76 3.16 6.68 12.03
N PHE A 77 3.12 5.66 12.86
CA PHE A 77 3.77 5.60 14.17
C PHE A 77 5.18 4.98 14.12
N ALA A 78 5.60 4.43 12.98
CA ALA A 78 6.90 3.81 12.83
C ALA A 78 8.05 4.83 12.90
N SER A 79 9.20 4.40 13.42
CA SER A 79 10.44 5.19 13.47
C SER A 79 11.02 5.48 12.09
N ASP A 80 10.75 4.60 11.12
CA ASP A 80 11.34 4.63 9.79
C ASP A 80 10.25 4.57 8.72
N ILE A 81 10.60 4.93 7.48
CA ILE A 81 9.73 4.83 6.31
C ILE A 81 10.04 3.53 5.59
N LEU A 82 9.02 2.68 5.43
CA LEU A 82 9.08 1.49 4.60
C LEU A 82 8.46 1.80 3.24
N LEU A 83 9.20 1.52 2.18
CA LEU A 83 8.73 1.54 0.79
C LEU A 83 8.94 0.17 0.19
N ALA A 84 8.08 -0.25 -0.74
CA ALA A 84 8.29 -1.50 -1.45
C ALA A 84 7.92 -1.35 -2.92
N THR A 85 8.62 -2.09 -3.78
CA THR A 85 8.35 -2.09 -5.21
C THR A 85 8.67 -3.44 -5.84
N ARG A 86 7.86 -3.83 -6.83
CA ARG A 86 8.20 -4.96 -7.70
C ARG A 86 9.33 -4.55 -8.63
N MET A 87 10.37 -5.35 -8.64
CA MET A 87 11.56 -5.10 -9.46
C MET A 87 11.26 -5.42 -10.92
N ARG A 88 11.29 -4.40 -11.75
CA ARG A 88 11.18 -4.45 -13.21
C ARG A 88 12.37 -3.74 -13.80
N ASP A 89 12.68 -4.01 -15.05
CA ASP A 89 13.78 -3.34 -15.73
C ASP A 89 13.45 -1.87 -15.99
N SER A 90 13.90 -1.00 -15.09
CA SER A 90 13.86 0.45 -15.25
C SER A 90 15.11 1.09 -14.66
N PRO A 91 15.56 2.22 -15.19
CA PRO A 91 16.75 2.92 -14.67
C PRO A 91 16.65 3.24 -13.18
N PHE A 92 15.50 3.70 -12.72
CA PHE A 92 15.26 3.99 -11.30
C PHE A 92 15.39 2.72 -10.43
N LYS A 93 14.72 1.62 -10.80
CA LYS A 93 14.72 0.39 -10.00
C LYS A 93 16.10 -0.27 -9.98
N ARG A 94 16.85 -0.24 -11.09
CA ARG A 94 18.25 -0.67 -11.10
C ARG A 94 19.12 0.17 -10.17
N ALA A 95 18.98 1.50 -10.21
CA ALA A 95 19.71 2.39 -9.31
C ALA A 95 19.35 2.17 -7.85
N LEU A 96 18.06 2.00 -7.54
CA LEU A 96 17.57 1.76 -6.18
C LEU A 96 18.07 0.41 -5.63
N SER A 97 18.04 -0.66 -6.44
CA SER A 97 18.51 -1.98 -6.01
C SER A 97 20.03 -2.02 -5.76
N ALA A 98 20.80 -1.22 -6.48
CA ALA A 98 22.25 -1.13 -6.33
C ALA A 98 22.70 -0.07 -5.30
N LEU A 99 21.77 0.68 -4.71
CA LEU A 99 22.09 1.78 -3.80
C LEU A 99 22.79 1.25 -2.54
N PRO A 100 24.01 1.70 -2.19
CA PRO A 100 24.67 1.30 -0.94
C PRO A 100 23.85 1.71 0.28
N LEU A 101 23.87 0.89 1.33
CA LEU A 101 23.28 1.25 2.61
C LEU A 101 23.95 2.52 3.15
N GLY A 102 23.18 3.37 3.84
CA GLY A 102 23.61 4.67 4.34
C GLY A 102 23.62 5.79 3.29
N THR A 103 23.38 5.48 2.00
CA THR A 103 23.33 6.51 0.96
C THR A 103 22.17 7.48 1.20
N GLU A 104 22.47 8.78 1.07
CA GLU A 104 21.49 9.84 1.19
C GLU A 104 20.61 9.94 -0.06
N VAL A 105 19.31 10.07 0.18
CA VAL A 105 18.26 10.26 -0.81
C VAL A 105 17.41 11.47 -0.44
N SER A 106 16.54 11.90 -1.35
CA SER A 106 15.57 12.97 -1.06
C SER A 106 14.15 12.44 -1.16
N ILE A 107 13.33 12.72 -0.15
CA ILE A 107 11.91 12.39 -0.09
C ILE A 107 11.09 13.65 -0.26
N ARG A 108 10.17 13.67 -1.23
CA ARG A 108 9.18 14.74 -1.40
C ARG A 108 7.80 14.21 -1.12
N GLY A 109 7.03 14.94 -0.34
CA GLY A 109 5.68 14.55 0.09
C GLY A 109 5.43 14.94 1.54
N PRO A 110 4.47 14.29 2.24
CA PRO A 110 3.58 13.25 1.72
C PRO A 110 2.53 13.79 0.75
N MET A 111 2.04 12.92 -0.13
CA MET A 111 1.03 13.23 -1.15
C MET A 111 -0.02 12.11 -1.18
N GLY A 112 -1.13 12.36 -1.88
CA GLY A 112 -2.20 11.37 -2.07
C GLY A 112 -3.36 11.53 -1.10
N SER A 113 -4.51 10.99 -1.52
CA SER A 113 -5.79 11.06 -0.81
C SER A 113 -6.38 9.68 -0.49
N LEU A 114 -5.66 8.58 -0.76
CA LEU A 114 -6.09 7.21 -0.47
C LEU A 114 -5.95 6.92 1.04
N VAL A 115 -6.64 7.71 1.86
CA VAL A 115 -6.61 7.61 3.32
C VAL A 115 -7.93 7.06 3.84
N LEU A 116 -7.88 6.29 4.93
CA LEU A 116 -9.06 5.71 5.54
C LEU A 116 -10.05 6.81 5.95
N HIS A 117 -11.33 6.58 5.74
CA HIS A 117 -12.39 7.48 6.21
C HIS A 117 -12.51 7.41 7.74
N SER A 118 -13.12 8.44 8.32
CA SER A 118 -13.27 8.58 9.78
C SER A 118 -14.58 8.03 10.33
N ASP A 119 -15.54 7.71 9.48
CA ASP A 119 -16.83 7.15 9.88
C ASP A 119 -16.65 5.66 10.25
N VAL A 120 -16.53 5.37 11.53
CA VAL A 120 -16.32 4.01 12.04
C VAL A 120 -17.54 3.10 11.91
N SER A 121 -18.72 3.64 11.57
CA SER A 121 -19.94 2.86 11.37
C SER A 121 -19.98 2.18 10.00
N ARG A 122 -19.21 2.68 9.03
CA ARG A 122 -19.16 2.18 7.66
C ARG A 122 -17.93 1.28 7.44
N PRO A 123 -18.08 0.05 6.93
CA PRO A 123 -16.94 -0.80 6.66
C PRO A 123 -16.00 -0.21 5.59
N ALA A 124 -14.69 -0.45 5.74
CA ALA A 124 -13.69 -0.17 4.72
C ALA A 124 -13.34 -1.45 3.98
N VAL A 125 -13.49 -1.46 2.65
CA VAL A 125 -13.15 -2.58 1.78
C VAL A 125 -11.94 -2.21 0.93
N LEU A 126 -10.79 -2.83 1.24
CA LEU A 126 -9.52 -2.60 0.59
C LEU A 126 -9.31 -3.67 -0.48
N LEU A 127 -9.15 -3.27 -1.74
CA LEU A 127 -9.03 -4.16 -2.90
C LEU A 127 -7.65 -3.98 -3.52
N ALA A 128 -6.72 -4.88 -3.15
CA ALA A 128 -5.31 -4.80 -3.51
C ALA A 128 -4.93 -5.76 -4.62
N GLY A 129 -4.10 -5.30 -5.56
CA GLY A 129 -3.43 -6.15 -6.54
C GLY A 129 -1.91 -6.04 -6.48
N GLY A 130 -1.21 -7.16 -6.26
CA GLY A 130 0.25 -7.18 -6.22
C GLY A 130 0.84 -6.15 -5.26
N ILE A 131 1.77 -5.30 -5.73
CA ILE A 131 2.41 -4.27 -4.88
C ILE A 131 1.47 -3.12 -4.51
N GLY A 132 0.25 -3.05 -5.05
CA GLY A 132 -0.81 -2.15 -4.58
C GLY A 132 -1.23 -2.38 -3.12
N ILE A 133 -0.70 -3.42 -2.48
CA ILE A 133 -0.83 -3.66 -1.04
C ILE A 133 -0.16 -2.58 -0.18
N THR A 134 0.84 -1.85 -0.69
CA THR A 134 1.68 -0.94 0.11
C THR A 134 0.90 0.15 0.85
N PRO A 135 -0.02 0.93 0.24
CA PRO A 135 -0.80 1.91 0.99
C PRO A 135 -1.72 1.27 2.04
N PHE A 136 -2.24 0.08 1.74
CA PHE A 136 -3.11 -0.63 2.67
C PHE A 136 -2.35 -1.22 3.85
N LEU A 137 -1.12 -1.70 3.65
CA LEU A 137 -0.28 -2.12 4.76
C LEU A 137 -0.03 -0.96 5.75
N SER A 138 0.22 0.25 5.24
CA SER A 138 0.35 1.45 6.07
C SER A 138 -0.93 1.73 6.87
N ILE A 139 -2.09 1.64 6.23
CA ILE A 139 -3.41 1.83 6.86
C ILE A 139 -3.61 0.78 7.95
N LEU A 140 -3.46 -0.50 7.64
CA LEU A 140 -3.71 -1.62 8.55
C LEU A 140 -2.76 -1.62 9.75
N SER A 141 -1.46 -1.40 9.51
CA SER A 141 -0.46 -1.32 10.58
C SER A 141 -0.67 -0.13 11.50
N SER A 142 -1.23 0.98 10.98
CA SER A 142 -1.57 2.13 11.81
C SER A 142 -2.87 1.92 12.59
N ALA A 143 -3.88 1.33 11.97
CA ALA A 143 -5.15 0.99 12.58
C ALA A 143 -5.00 -0.01 13.74
N ALA A 144 -4.09 -0.98 13.62
CA ALA A 144 -3.79 -1.93 14.69
C ALA A 144 -3.26 -1.25 15.97
N ILE A 145 -2.63 -0.09 15.85
CA ILE A 145 -2.11 0.71 16.98
C ILE A 145 -3.18 1.66 17.52
N ASP A 146 -3.84 2.41 16.64
CA ASP A 146 -4.83 3.44 17.02
C ASP A 146 -6.14 2.83 17.53
N LYS A 147 -6.55 1.66 17.01
CA LYS A 147 -7.79 0.93 17.35
C LYS A 147 -9.09 1.72 17.14
N SER A 148 -9.00 2.93 16.59
CA SER A 148 -10.14 3.81 16.29
C SER A 148 -10.39 3.81 14.78
N HIS A 149 -10.85 2.65 14.26
CA HIS A 149 -11.08 2.46 12.83
C HIS A 149 -12.35 1.62 12.60
N PRO A 150 -12.97 1.73 11.40
CA PRO A 150 -14.10 0.87 11.03
C PRO A 150 -13.68 -0.60 10.89
N PRO A 151 -14.63 -1.53 10.77
CA PRO A 151 -14.33 -2.87 10.24
C PRO A 151 -13.63 -2.77 8.89
N VAL A 152 -12.54 -3.53 8.72
CA VAL A 152 -11.72 -3.49 7.49
C VAL A 152 -11.67 -4.88 6.86
N PHE A 153 -12.01 -4.95 5.59
CA PHE A 153 -11.88 -6.15 4.77
C PHE A 153 -10.80 -5.92 3.71
N LEU A 154 -9.75 -6.74 3.70
CA LEU A 154 -8.71 -6.69 2.67
C LEU A 154 -8.85 -7.89 1.74
N PHE A 155 -9.18 -7.63 0.49
CA PHE A 155 -9.09 -8.60 -0.61
C PHE A 155 -7.77 -8.37 -1.34
N TYR A 156 -6.88 -9.37 -1.33
CA TYR A 156 -5.54 -9.23 -1.88
C TYR A 156 -5.27 -10.23 -2.99
N ALA A 157 -5.34 -9.74 -4.23
CA ALA A 157 -5.16 -10.55 -5.43
C ALA A 157 -3.70 -10.58 -5.89
N ASN A 158 -3.17 -11.79 -6.10
CA ASN A 158 -1.87 -12.04 -6.73
C ASN A 158 -2.00 -13.13 -7.79
N ARG A 159 -0.97 -13.31 -8.63
CA ARG A 159 -0.95 -14.39 -9.61
C ARG A 159 -0.65 -15.73 -8.94
N HIS A 160 0.41 -15.78 -8.16
CA HIS A 160 0.89 -16.96 -7.44
C HIS A 160 1.18 -16.60 -5.97
N ILE A 161 1.36 -17.59 -5.12
CA ILE A 161 1.63 -17.41 -3.68
C ILE A 161 2.96 -16.66 -3.48
N GLU A 162 4.00 -17.02 -4.24
CA GLU A 162 5.32 -16.39 -4.17
C GLU A 162 5.35 -14.92 -4.63
N ASP A 163 4.29 -14.45 -5.31
CA ASP A 163 4.15 -13.06 -5.73
C ASP A 163 3.60 -12.14 -4.62
N ALA A 164 3.02 -12.74 -3.56
CA ALA A 164 2.28 -12.01 -2.55
C ALA A 164 3.22 -11.47 -1.46
N ALA A 165 3.46 -10.17 -1.47
CA ALA A 165 4.27 -9.50 -0.46
C ALA A 165 3.53 -9.36 0.88
N PHE A 166 4.27 -9.38 1.99
CA PHE A 166 3.79 -9.11 3.35
C PHE A 166 2.73 -10.09 3.89
N MET A 167 2.63 -11.30 3.34
CA MET A 167 1.61 -12.28 3.75
C MET A 167 1.62 -12.56 5.25
N ASP A 168 2.80 -12.86 5.82
CA ASP A 168 2.93 -13.17 7.26
C ASP A 168 2.49 -11.97 8.11
N THR A 169 2.92 -10.76 7.74
CA THR A 169 2.51 -9.53 8.43
C THR A 169 1.00 -9.32 8.40
N LEU A 170 0.34 -9.61 7.26
CA LEU A 170 -1.11 -9.45 7.11
C LEU A 170 -1.87 -10.48 7.95
N TRP A 171 -1.38 -11.73 8.02
CA TRP A 171 -1.94 -12.75 8.91
C TRP A 171 -1.77 -12.38 10.39
N ASP A 172 -0.60 -11.87 10.80
CA ASP A 172 -0.35 -11.42 12.17
C ASP A 172 -1.29 -10.26 12.55
N LEU A 173 -1.53 -9.34 11.61
CA LEU A 173 -2.48 -8.23 11.81
C LEU A 173 -3.91 -8.74 11.98
N GLU A 174 -4.35 -9.72 11.20
CA GLU A 174 -5.68 -10.33 11.35
C GLU A 174 -5.83 -11.03 12.70
N MET A 175 -4.84 -11.81 13.11
CA MET A 175 -4.85 -12.49 14.40
C MET A 175 -4.93 -11.52 15.59
N SER A 176 -4.32 -10.35 15.46
CA SER A 176 -4.25 -9.33 16.52
C SER A 176 -5.39 -8.30 16.51
N ASN A 177 -6.17 -8.22 15.43
CA ASN A 177 -7.21 -7.21 15.23
C ASN A 177 -8.53 -7.83 14.76
N ARG A 178 -9.49 -7.96 15.66
CA ARG A 178 -10.82 -8.56 15.38
C ARG A 178 -11.68 -7.79 14.38
N LEU A 179 -11.35 -6.53 14.11
CA LEU A 179 -12.04 -5.70 13.10
C LEU A 179 -11.38 -5.79 11.73
N PHE A 180 -10.32 -6.57 11.58
CA PHE A 180 -9.65 -6.77 10.30
C PHE A 180 -9.89 -8.19 9.78
N HIS A 181 -10.31 -8.31 8.51
CA HIS A 181 -10.56 -9.56 7.81
C HIS A 181 -9.69 -9.62 6.56
N PHE A 182 -8.87 -10.65 6.46
CA PHE A 182 -7.91 -10.85 5.37
C PHE A 182 -8.34 -11.95 4.41
N VAL A 183 -8.56 -11.61 3.14
CA VAL A 183 -9.04 -12.51 2.08
C VAL A 183 -8.04 -12.51 0.91
N PRO A 184 -6.95 -13.28 1.00
CA PRO A 184 -6.02 -13.44 -0.13
C PRO A 184 -6.61 -14.34 -1.21
N THR A 185 -6.39 -13.99 -2.48
CA THR A 185 -6.83 -14.77 -3.64
C THR A 185 -5.73 -14.88 -4.70
N PHE A 186 -5.65 -16.01 -5.38
CA PHE A 186 -4.61 -16.26 -6.39
C PHE A 186 -5.23 -16.60 -7.75
N THR A 187 -4.84 -15.83 -8.79
CA THR A 187 -5.50 -15.89 -10.09
C THR A 187 -4.93 -16.93 -11.04
N ARG A 188 -3.77 -17.52 -10.73
CA ARG A 188 -3.07 -18.52 -11.56
C ARG A 188 -2.77 -19.83 -10.83
N ILE A 189 -3.50 -20.12 -9.78
CA ILE A 189 -3.52 -21.43 -9.14
C ILE A 189 -4.95 -21.95 -9.11
N GLY A 190 -5.12 -23.24 -9.40
CA GLY A 190 -6.40 -23.92 -9.26
C GLY A 190 -6.70 -24.25 -7.79
N PRO A 191 -7.96 -24.59 -7.47
CA PRO A 191 -8.34 -25.04 -6.14
C PRO A 191 -7.46 -26.20 -5.66
N GLY A 192 -6.85 -26.06 -4.46
CA GLY A 192 -5.99 -27.06 -3.86
C GLY A 192 -4.59 -27.21 -4.46
N GLN A 193 -4.23 -26.48 -5.50
CA GLN A 193 -2.87 -26.47 -6.03
C GLN A 193 -1.91 -25.74 -5.07
N GLY A 194 -0.70 -26.26 -4.93
CA GLY A 194 0.31 -25.68 -4.01
C GLY A 194 -0.07 -25.70 -2.54
N GLY A 195 -1.05 -26.53 -2.13
CA GLY A 195 -1.56 -26.59 -0.75
C GLY A 195 -2.48 -25.44 -0.37
N TRP A 196 -2.79 -24.53 -1.29
CA TRP A 196 -3.68 -23.38 -1.04
C TRP A 196 -5.14 -23.83 -0.87
N LYS A 197 -5.76 -23.44 0.25
CA LYS A 197 -7.16 -23.76 0.59
C LYS A 197 -8.09 -22.54 0.58
N GLY A 198 -7.55 -21.33 0.33
CA GLY A 198 -8.31 -20.07 0.29
C GLY A 198 -8.91 -19.79 -1.08
N ALA A 199 -9.33 -18.55 -1.28
CA ALA A 199 -9.94 -18.09 -2.52
C ALA A 199 -8.99 -18.20 -3.73
N THR A 200 -9.57 -18.48 -4.91
CA THR A 200 -8.86 -18.51 -6.19
C THR A 200 -9.62 -17.68 -7.22
N GLY A 201 -8.89 -17.18 -8.22
CA GLY A 201 -9.46 -16.31 -9.24
C GLY A 201 -9.37 -14.82 -8.90
N PRO A 202 -9.95 -13.95 -9.75
CA PRO A 202 -9.96 -12.51 -9.53
C PRO A 202 -10.94 -12.11 -8.42
N ILE A 203 -10.74 -10.92 -7.85
CA ILE A 203 -11.75 -10.29 -6.99
C ILE A 203 -13.00 -10.05 -7.86
N ASN A 204 -14.12 -10.60 -7.44
CA ASN A 204 -15.40 -10.53 -8.16
C ASN A 204 -16.56 -10.36 -7.17
N ALA A 205 -17.76 -10.13 -7.70
CA ALA A 205 -18.98 -9.89 -6.92
C ALA A 205 -19.28 -11.02 -5.92
N ASN A 206 -19.11 -12.28 -6.33
CA ASN A 206 -19.35 -13.42 -5.46
C ASN A 206 -18.39 -13.44 -4.26
N LEU A 207 -17.09 -13.22 -4.49
CA LEU A 207 -16.10 -13.17 -3.42
C LEU A 207 -16.37 -12.01 -2.45
N LEU A 208 -16.76 -10.83 -2.96
CA LEU A 208 -17.11 -9.69 -2.11
C LEU A 208 -18.34 -9.99 -1.25
N SER A 209 -19.41 -10.51 -1.85
CA SER A 209 -20.67 -10.80 -1.15
C SER A 209 -20.56 -11.92 -0.10
N GLN A 210 -19.58 -12.80 -0.21
CA GLN A 210 -19.31 -13.84 0.80
C GLN A 210 -18.74 -13.28 2.11
N HIS A 211 -18.10 -12.11 2.07
CA HIS A 211 -17.37 -11.56 3.22
C HIS A 211 -17.93 -10.23 3.72
N VAL A 212 -18.57 -9.44 2.84
CA VAL A 212 -19.09 -8.10 3.17
C VAL A 212 -20.60 -8.11 3.09
N SER A 213 -21.28 -7.95 4.21
CA SER A 213 -22.76 -7.97 4.28
C SER A 213 -23.39 -6.69 3.73
N GLU A 214 -22.77 -5.53 4.03
CA GLU A 214 -23.29 -4.19 3.70
C GLU A 214 -22.53 -3.57 2.52
N LEU A 215 -22.66 -4.18 1.32
CA LEU A 215 -21.90 -3.78 0.13
C LEU A 215 -22.14 -2.31 -0.28
N HIS A 216 -23.36 -1.80 -0.13
CA HIS A 216 -23.71 -0.44 -0.55
C HIS A 216 -23.23 0.64 0.44
N ASP A 217 -23.11 0.29 1.72
CA ASP A 217 -22.70 1.24 2.77
C ASP A 217 -21.19 1.29 2.95
N ALA A 218 -20.46 0.27 2.47
CA ALA A 218 -19.01 0.21 2.57
C ALA A 218 -18.31 1.30 1.73
N ILE A 219 -17.13 1.73 2.18
CA ILE A 219 -16.21 2.55 1.39
C ILE A 219 -15.13 1.66 0.79
N TYR A 220 -14.99 1.73 -0.51
CA TYR A 220 -14.05 0.92 -1.27
C TYR A 220 -12.77 1.67 -1.60
N TYR A 221 -11.64 1.00 -1.44
CA TYR A 221 -10.31 1.51 -1.76
C TYR A 221 -9.65 0.52 -2.71
N VAL A 222 -9.33 0.96 -3.91
CA VAL A 222 -8.78 0.09 -4.96
C VAL A 222 -7.38 0.53 -5.31
N ALA A 223 -6.39 -0.37 -5.17
CA ALA A 223 -5.01 -0.07 -5.52
C ALA A 223 -4.32 -1.27 -6.20
N GLY A 224 -3.70 -1.04 -7.35
CA GLY A 224 -3.02 -2.11 -8.08
C GLY A 224 -2.77 -1.80 -9.55
N PRO A 225 -2.44 -2.85 -10.34
CA PRO A 225 -2.24 -2.72 -11.77
C PRO A 225 -3.49 -2.18 -12.48
N PRO A 226 -3.35 -1.34 -13.54
CA PRO A 226 -4.48 -0.72 -14.22
C PRO A 226 -5.56 -1.71 -14.66
N GLY A 227 -5.18 -2.87 -15.20
CA GLY A 227 -6.16 -3.89 -15.62
C GLY A 227 -6.96 -4.52 -14.46
N MET A 228 -6.32 -4.72 -13.28
CA MET A 228 -7.02 -5.19 -12.08
C MET A 228 -7.97 -4.10 -11.55
N VAL A 229 -7.51 -2.86 -11.47
CA VAL A 229 -8.33 -1.73 -11.02
C VAL A 229 -9.56 -1.55 -11.90
N ALA A 230 -9.40 -1.61 -13.23
CA ALA A 230 -10.52 -1.52 -14.18
C ALA A 230 -11.52 -2.66 -13.97
N GLY A 231 -11.04 -3.91 -13.81
CA GLY A 231 -11.93 -5.07 -13.58
C GLY A 231 -12.69 -4.98 -12.25
N VAL A 232 -12.03 -4.54 -11.19
CA VAL A 232 -12.66 -4.33 -9.88
C VAL A 232 -13.69 -3.20 -9.93
N ASN A 233 -13.37 -2.07 -10.57
CA ASN A 233 -14.33 -0.97 -10.73
C ASN A 233 -15.58 -1.43 -11.50
N GLN A 234 -15.42 -2.24 -12.56
CA GLN A 234 -16.55 -2.81 -13.27
C GLN A 234 -17.40 -3.70 -12.34
N THR A 235 -16.76 -4.54 -11.52
CA THR A 235 -17.47 -5.37 -10.53
C THR A 235 -18.25 -4.51 -9.52
N LEU A 236 -17.69 -3.40 -9.03
CA LEU A 236 -18.37 -2.50 -8.09
C LEU A 236 -19.57 -1.79 -8.75
N ILE A 237 -19.45 -1.41 -10.02
CA ILE A 237 -20.57 -0.85 -10.80
C ILE A 237 -21.69 -1.88 -10.95
N GLU A 238 -21.37 -3.13 -11.29
CA GLU A 238 -22.35 -4.23 -11.41
C GLU A 238 -23.04 -4.53 -10.07
N LEU A 239 -22.37 -4.32 -8.95
CA LEU A 239 -22.94 -4.39 -7.60
C LEU A 239 -23.70 -3.12 -7.20
N ALA A 240 -23.87 -2.15 -8.09
CA ALA A 240 -24.51 -0.86 -7.85
C ALA A 240 -23.93 -0.07 -6.65
N VAL A 241 -22.61 -0.21 -6.41
CA VAL A 241 -21.90 0.59 -5.39
C VAL A 241 -21.87 2.04 -5.85
N PRO A 242 -22.27 3.02 -5.00
CA PRO A 242 -22.21 4.44 -5.34
C PRO A 242 -20.78 4.89 -5.66
N GLU A 243 -20.60 5.69 -6.73
CA GLU A 243 -19.29 6.14 -7.19
C GLU A 243 -18.54 6.94 -6.10
N GLU A 244 -19.24 7.73 -5.30
CA GLU A 244 -18.69 8.48 -4.18
C GLU A 244 -18.11 7.60 -3.06
N ASN A 245 -18.48 6.32 -3.04
CA ASN A 245 -17.94 5.33 -2.12
C ASN A 245 -16.67 4.64 -2.66
N ILE A 246 -16.21 4.95 -3.88
CA ILE A 246 -15.07 4.29 -4.51
C ILE A 246 -13.88 5.27 -4.58
N ARG A 247 -12.75 4.86 -4.03
CA ARG A 247 -11.48 5.59 -4.05
C ARG A 247 -10.42 4.75 -4.73
N THR A 248 -9.80 5.26 -5.77
CA THR A 248 -8.92 4.48 -6.64
C THR A 248 -7.53 5.09 -6.75
N GLU A 249 -6.50 4.24 -6.72
CA GLU A 249 -5.12 4.60 -7.03
C GLU A 249 -4.52 3.60 -8.02
N HIS A 250 -3.99 4.13 -9.13
CA HIS A 250 -3.39 3.32 -10.19
C HIS A 250 -1.88 3.26 -10.03
N PHE A 251 -1.32 2.04 -9.96
CA PHE A 251 0.11 1.81 -9.93
C PHE A 251 0.61 1.61 -11.36
N ALA A 252 1.26 2.62 -11.94
CA ALA A 252 1.91 2.53 -13.23
C ALA A 252 3.27 1.83 -13.09
N GLY A 253 3.67 1.01 -14.10
CA GLY A 253 5.02 0.41 -14.15
C GLY A 253 5.10 -1.05 -13.68
N TYR A 254 4.02 -1.80 -13.85
CA TYR A 254 3.99 -3.26 -13.69
C TYR A 254 4.58 -3.98 -14.90
#